data_8a3e1df553cb8bd2123dfe3bd6adfce8
#
_entry.id   8a3e1df553cb8bd2123dfe3bd6adfce8
#
_cell.length_a   1.000
_cell.length_b   1.000
_cell.length_c   1.000
_cell.angle_alpha   90.00
_cell.angle_beta   90.00
_cell.angle_gamma   90.00
#
_symmetry.space_group_name_H-M   'P 1'
#
loop_
_entity.id
_entity.type
_entity.pdbx_description
1 polymer ?
#
loop_
_entity_poly.entity_id
_entity_poly.type
_entity_poly.pdbx_seq_one_letter_code
_entity_poly.pdbx_strand_id
1 'polypeptide(L)'
;MILILEGIGGNVHSVRRMIQKSCNQTVKISNKKSDIEASKTIILAGVGHFDSIMEKINSLESFQLIQKRVLNEEVNFLGICAGMQVLLDRSEEGTKNGLGWIEGEVKKFNQLDSDGNILKVPHIGWNSINRLRDSKLLNKKMADERFYFVHSYYVDCLDKKYVIATTDYGEKFDSIICKKNICGVQFHPEKSHIFGLKFFENYFS
;
A
#
# COMPACT_ATOMS: atom_id res chain seq x y z
N MET A 1 11.91 -10.84 11.16
CA MET A 1 11.43 -11.51 9.93
C MET A 1 10.33 -10.67 9.31
N ILE A 2 10.34 -10.54 7.99
CA ILE A 2 9.31 -9.87 7.19
C ILE A 2 8.42 -10.95 6.58
N LEU A 3 7.11 -10.80 6.70
CA LEU A 3 6.11 -11.72 6.15
C LEU A 3 5.34 -11.04 5.03
N ILE A 4 5.24 -11.68 3.88
CA ILE A 4 4.36 -11.26 2.79
C ILE A 4 3.19 -12.25 2.76
N LEU A 5 1.96 -11.73 2.84
CA LEU A 5 0.76 -12.56 2.81
C LEU A 5 0.59 -13.20 1.43
N GLU A 6 0.28 -14.51 1.43
CA GLU A 6 0.17 -15.33 0.22
C GLU A 6 -1.27 -15.36 -0.30
N GLY A 7 -1.44 -15.46 -1.63
CA GLY A 7 -2.73 -15.78 -2.27
C GLY A 7 -3.76 -14.66 -2.32
N ILE A 8 -3.50 -13.50 -1.72
CA ILE A 8 -4.46 -12.38 -1.71
C ILE A 8 -4.45 -11.63 -3.04
N GLY A 9 -3.29 -11.51 -3.65
CA GLY A 9 -3.08 -10.81 -4.93
C GLY A 9 -1.65 -10.31 -5.03
N GLY A 10 -1.34 -9.58 -6.09
CA GLY A 10 -0.06 -8.94 -6.26
C GLY A 10 1.10 -9.87 -6.66
N ASN A 11 2.19 -9.25 -7.09
CA ASN A 11 3.41 -9.97 -7.45
C ASN A 11 4.31 -10.15 -6.22
N VAL A 12 3.88 -11.01 -5.27
CA VAL A 12 4.57 -11.27 -4.00
C VAL A 12 6.04 -11.70 -4.18
N HIS A 13 6.37 -12.40 -5.27
CA HIS A 13 7.75 -12.81 -5.56
C HIS A 13 8.64 -11.64 -5.97
N SER A 14 8.11 -10.65 -6.71
CA SER A 14 8.85 -9.43 -7.05
C SER A 14 9.02 -8.53 -5.83
N VAL A 15 7.99 -8.41 -4.97
CA VAL A 15 8.09 -7.72 -3.68
C VAL A 15 9.17 -8.38 -2.82
N ARG A 16 9.16 -9.70 -2.66
CA ARG A 16 10.18 -10.44 -1.91
C ARG A 16 11.59 -10.16 -2.44
N ARG A 17 11.78 -10.26 -3.76
CA ARG A 17 13.11 -10.01 -4.38
C ARG A 17 13.61 -8.59 -4.14
N MET A 18 12.73 -7.59 -4.22
CA MET A 18 13.11 -6.20 -3.97
C MET A 18 13.49 -5.99 -2.51
N ILE A 19 12.73 -6.53 -1.56
CA ILE A 19 13.02 -6.44 -0.13
C ILE A 19 14.34 -7.14 0.21
N GLN A 20 14.60 -8.32 -0.35
CA GLN A 20 15.87 -9.05 -0.13
C GLN A 20 17.10 -8.28 -0.65
N LYS A 21 16.91 -7.37 -1.62
CA LYS A 21 17.98 -6.47 -2.08
C LYS A 21 18.14 -5.24 -1.19
N SER A 22 17.10 -4.85 -0.47
CA SER A 22 17.07 -3.62 0.35
C SER A 22 17.51 -3.83 1.78
N CYS A 23 17.42 -5.04 2.33
CA CYS A 23 17.78 -5.34 3.71
C CYS A 23 18.20 -6.80 3.91
N ASN A 24 18.98 -7.06 4.98
CA ASN A 24 19.46 -8.39 5.33
C ASN A 24 18.48 -9.19 6.22
N GLN A 25 17.18 -8.84 6.21
CA GLN A 25 16.19 -9.54 7.00
C GLN A 25 15.64 -10.77 6.28
N THR A 26 15.27 -11.80 7.03
CA THR A 26 14.56 -12.96 6.49
C THR A 26 13.18 -12.54 5.97
N VAL A 27 12.88 -12.90 4.73
CA VAL A 27 11.59 -12.62 4.06
C VAL A 27 10.89 -13.93 3.70
N LYS A 28 9.68 -14.13 4.20
CA LYS A 28 8.82 -15.28 3.89
C LYS A 28 7.54 -14.86 3.18
N ILE A 29 7.03 -15.74 2.33
CA ILE A 29 5.68 -15.67 1.75
C ILE A 29 4.89 -16.80 2.40
N SER A 30 3.86 -16.49 3.19
CA SER A 30 3.13 -17.49 3.97
C SER A 30 1.89 -16.89 4.64
N ASN A 31 0.91 -17.75 4.97
CA ASN A 31 -0.24 -17.44 5.83
C ASN A 31 -0.26 -18.31 7.10
N LYS A 32 0.81 -19.04 7.39
CA LYS A 32 0.89 -19.93 8.55
C LYS A 32 0.91 -19.10 9.84
N LYS A 33 0.15 -19.53 10.84
CA LYS A 33 0.06 -18.87 12.16
C LYS A 33 1.43 -18.66 12.80
N SER A 34 2.31 -19.67 12.76
CA SER A 34 3.67 -19.59 13.30
C SER A 34 4.54 -18.50 12.62
N ASP A 35 4.37 -18.29 11.31
CA ASP A 35 5.11 -17.26 10.58
C ASP A 35 4.55 -15.86 10.89
N ILE A 36 3.24 -15.74 11.09
CA ILE A 36 2.59 -14.49 11.51
C ILE A 36 3.05 -14.12 12.94
N GLU A 37 3.07 -15.07 13.87
CA GLU A 37 3.55 -14.85 15.24
C GLU A 37 5.02 -14.42 15.30
N ALA A 38 5.87 -14.99 14.46
CA ALA A 38 7.29 -14.65 14.40
C ALA A 38 7.61 -13.39 13.60
N SER A 39 6.62 -12.78 12.91
CA SER A 39 6.86 -11.62 12.06
C SER A 39 6.97 -10.32 12.87
N LYS A 40 7.85 -9.41 12.42
CA LYS A 40 7.94 -8.01 12.89
C LYS A 40 7.31 -7.03 11.90
N THR A 41 7.11 -7.47 10.67
CA THR A 41 6.46 -6.71 9.60
C THR A 41 5.61 -7.65 8.76
N ILE A 42 4.38 -7.25 8.47
CA ILE A 42 3.45 -7.95 7.58
C ILE A 42 3.20 -7.06 6.37
N ILE A 43 3.29 -7.64 5.17
CA ILE A 43 3.07 -6.95 3.90
C ILE A 43 1.89 -7.57 3.17
N LEU A 44 0.96 -6.72 2.76
CA LEU A 44 -0.17 -7.06 1.91
C LEU A 44 0.03 -6.41 0.54
N ALA A 45 0.56 -7.16 -0.41
CA ALA A 45 0.64 -6.74 -1.81
C ALA A 45 -0.67 -7.15 -2.51
N GLY A 46 -1.49 -6.18 -2.89
CA GLY A 46 -2.78 -6.41 -3.54
C GLY A 46 -2.80 -5.93 -4.99
N VAL A 47 -3.38 -6.75 -5.88
CA VAL A 47 -3.83 -6.33 -7.20
C VAL A 47 -5.17 -7.00 -7.50
N GLY A 48 -6.05 -6.29 -8.19
CA GLY A 48 -7.39 -6.76 -8.55
C GLY A 48 -8.49 -5.98 -7.86
N HIS A 49 -9.72 -6.47 -7.99
CA HIS A 49 -10.92 -5.83 -7.51
C HIS A 49 -10.99 -5.81 -5.97
N PHE A 50 -11.42 -4.69 -5.40
CA PHE A 50 -11.49 -4.46 -3.95
C PHE A 50 -12.22 -5.59 -3.21
N ASP A 51 -13.45 -5.92 -3.65
CA ASP A 51 -14.27 -6.97 -3.01
C ASP A 51 -13.58 -8.33 -3.05
N SER A 52 -12.90 -8.67 -4.14
CA SER A 52 -12.17 -9.95 -4.26
C SER A 52 -11.00 -10.03 -3.29
N ILE A 53 -10.31 -8.91 -3.03
CA ILE A 53 -9.23 -8.86 -2.05
C ILE A 53 -9.80 -9.02 -0.64
N MET A 54 -10.89 -8.31 -0.33
CA MET A 54 -11.56 -8.44 0.97
C MET A 54 -12.10 -9.84 1.23
N GLU A 55 -12.66 -10.52 0.20
CA GLU A 55 -13.08 -11.93 0.30
C GLU A 55 -11.91 -12.84 0.67
N LYS A 56 -10.79 -12.70 -0.03
CA LYS A 56 -9.59 -13.49 0.25
C LYS A 56 -9.04 -13.22 1.66
N ILE A 57 -8.99 -11.95 2.09
CA ILE A 57 -8.56 -11.58 3.44
C ILE A 57 -9.48 -12.22 4.48
N ASN A 58 -10.80 -12.09 4.31
CA ASN A 58 -11.79 -12.63 5.24
C ASN A 58 -11.82 -14.17 5.27
N SER A 59 -11.40 -14.83 4.19
CA SER A 59 -11.30 -16.30 4.12
C SER A 59 -10.01 -16.85 4.77
N LEU A 60 -9.06 -16.00 5.14
CA LEU A 60 -7.86 -16.47 5.85
C LEU A 60 -8.21 -16.88 7.28
N GLU A 61 -7.99 -18.16 7.61
CA GLU A 61 -8.12 -18.66 8.99
C GLU A 61 -7.26 -17.87 10.00
N SER A 62 -6.19 -17.27 9.52
CA SER A 62 -5.25 -16.50 10.32
C SER A 62 -5.57 -15.00 10.41
N PHE A 63 -6.67 -14.53 9.78
CA PHE A 63 -6.95 -13.09 9.71
C PHE A 63 -7.11 -12.43 11.08
N GLN A 64 -7.82 -13.06 12.00
CA GLN A 64 -7.97 -12.53 13.36
C GLN A 64 -6.63 -12.40 14.09
N LEU A 65 -5.69 -13.34 13.85
CA LEU A 65 -4.34 -13.25 14.40
C LEU A 65 -3.58 -12.07 13.78
N ILE A 66 -3.66 -11.89 12.45
CA ILE A 66 -3.05 -10.73 11.76
C ILE A 66 -3.58 -9.44 12.36
N GLN A 67 -4.89 -9.31 12.48
CA GLN A 67 -5.54 -8.12 13.04
C GLN A 67 -5.07 -7.84 14.49
N LYS A 68 -5.04 -8.84 15.34
CA LYS A 68 -4.52 -8.73 16.71
C LYS A 68 -3.07 -8.25 16.72
N ARG A 69 -2.21 -8.87 15.91
CA ARG A 69 -0.78 -8.52 15.82
C ARG A 69 -0.56 -7.07 15.36
N VAL A 70 -1.35 -6.61 14.39
CA VAL A 70 -1.22 -5.26 13.82
C VAL A 70 -1.81 -4.20 14.75
N LEU A 71 -3.04 -4.41 15.23
CA LEU A 71 -3.77 -3.37 15.97
C LEU A 71 -3.39 -3.29 17.45
N ASN A 72 -3.13 -4.44 18.10
CA ASN A 72 -2.89 -4.50 19.53
C ASN A 72 -1.41 -4.63 19.91
N GLU A 73 -0.62 -5.31 19.06
CA GLU A 73 0.80 -5.58 19.33
C GLU A 73 1.73 -4.70 18.46
N GLU A 74 1.14 -3.79 17.68
CA GLU A 74 1.86 -2.79 16.87
C GLU A 74 2.91 -3.37 15.91
N VAL A 75 2.68 -4.59 15.40
CA VAL A 75 3.49 -5.15 14.31
C VAL A 75 3.35 -4.28 13.08
N ASN A 76 4.45 -3.91 12.46
CA ASN A 76 4.43 -3.04 11.27
C ASN A 76 3.62 -3.69 10.14
N PHE A 77 2.77 -2.90 9.50
CA PHE A 77 1.98 -3.33 8.36
C PHE A 77 2.19 -2.42 7.16
N LEU A 78 2.39 -3.00 5.98
CA LEU A 78 2.50 -2.26 4.72
C LEU A 78 1.52 -2.81 3.69
N GLY A 79 0.55 -1.99 3.30
CA GLY A 79 -0.31 -2.23 2.14
C GLY A 79 0.28 -1.66 0.86
N ILE A 80 0.34 -2.44 -0.23
CA ILE A 80 0.84 -2.01 -1.54
C ILE A 80 -0.30 -2.04 -2.55
N CYS A 81 -0.55 -0.93 -3.23
CA CYS A 81 -1.58 -0.72 -4.24
C CYS A 81 -2.97 -1.06 -3.68
N ALA A 82 -3.68 -2.05 -4.20
CA ALA A 82 -4.97 -2.46 -3.65
C ALA A 82 -4.85 -2.95 -2.17
N GLY A 83 -3.67 -3.40 -1.74
CA GLY A 83 -3.37 -3.66 -0.33
C GLY A 83 -3.40 -2.41 0.55
N MET A 84 -3.09 -1.23 0.01
CA MET A 84 -3.31 0.06 0.69
C MET A 84 -4.80 0.41 0.72
N GLN A 85 -5.50 0.20 -0.39
CA GLN A 85 -6.91 0.56 -0.53
C GLN A 85 -7.80 -0.16 0.49
N VAL A 86 -7.56 -1.45 0.71
CA VAL A 86 -8.35 -2.22 1.70
C VAL A 86 -8.14 -1.80 3.16
N LEU A 87 -7.15 -0.95 3.45
CA LEU A 87 -6.98 -0.38 4.81
C LEU A 87 -8.11 0.59 5.19
N LEU A 88 -8.79 1.18 4.20
CA LEU A 88 -9.83 2.18 4.38
C LEU A 88 -11.18 1.53 4.73
N ASP A 89 -12.21 2.35 4.94
CA ASP A 89 -13.54 1.89 5.34
C ASP A 89 -14.32 1.26 4.19
N ARG A 90 -14.22 1.84 2.98
CA ARG A 90 -15.01 1.44 1.80
C ARG A 90 -14.36 1.85 0.49
N SER A 91 -14.89 1.35 -0.62
CA SER A 91 -14.44 1.65 -1.97
C SER A 91 -15.61 1.83 -2.93
N GLU A 92 -15.48 2.79 -3.85
CA GLU A 92 -16.41 2.93 -5.00
C GLU A 92 -16.24 1.80 -6.03
N GLU A 93 -15.18 0.97 -5.93
CA GLU A 93 -14.97 -0.19 -6.80
C GLU A 93 -15.89 -1.36 -6.44
N GLY A 94 -16.28 -1.46 -5.16
CA GLY A 94 -17.03 -2.59 -4.64
C GLY A 94 -18.13 -2.20 -3.67
N THR A 95 -18.69 -3.22 -3.02
CA THR A 95 -19.78 -3.09 -2.04
C THR A 95 -19.38 -3.54 -0.64
N LYS A 96 -18.23 -4.21 -0.51
CA LYS A 96 -17.74 -4.71 0.78
C LYS A 96 -17.07 -3.59 1.58
N ASN A 97 -17.18 -3.70 2.90
CA ASN A 97 -16.38 -2.86 3.78
C ASN A 97 -14.91 -3.26 3.69
N GLY A 98 -14.03 -2.28 3.80
CA GLY A 98 -12.60 -2.50 3.99
C GLY A 98 -12.26 -2.89 5.42
N LEU A 99 -10.98 -2.82 5.77
CA LEU A 99 -10.49 -3.16 7.11
C LEU A 99 -10.81 -2.07 8.16
N GLY A 100 -11.04 -0.81 7.73
CA GLY A 100 -11.31 0.31 8.61
C GLY A 100 -10.16 0.65 9.58
N TRP A 101 -8.92 0.30 9.23
CA TRP A 101 -7.76 0.60 10.08
C TRP A 101 -7.33 2.06 9.95
N ILE A 102 -7.61 2.67 8.81
CA ILE A 102 -7.43 4.09 8.54
C ILE A 102 -8.74 4.63 7.97
N GLU A 103 -9.30 5.65 8.60
CA GLU A 103 -10.57 6.25 8.19
C GLU A 103 -10.45 6.94 6.83
N GLY A 104 -11.43 6.69 5.96
CA GLY A 104 -11.46 7.25 4.62
C GLY A 104 -12.10 6.31 3.60
N GLU A 105 -12.00 6.67 2.34
CA GLU A 105 -12.60 5.92 1.26
C GLU A 105 -11.70 5.83 0.02
N VAL A 106 -11.99 4.85 -0.81
CA VAL A 106 -11.34 4.65 -2.11
C VAL A 106 -12.27 5.16 -3.19
N LYS A 107 -11.83 6.16 -3.95
CA LYS A 107 -12.60 6.85 -4.97
C LYS A 107 -12.18 6.46 -6.37
N LYS A 108 -13.09 6.56 -7.32
CA LYS A 108 -12.82 6.38 -8.74
C LYS A 108 -12.26 7.68 -9.31
N PHE A 109 -11.27 7.58 -10.20
CA PHE A 109 -10.85 8.75 -10.97
C PHE A 109 -11.97 9.29 -11.86
N ASN A 110 -12.09 10.61 -11.93
CA ASN A 110 -12.92 11.27 -12.90
C ASN A 110 -12.41 10.99 -14.31
N GLN A 111 -13.32 10.98 -15.30
CA GLN A 111 -12.93 10.80 -16.69
C GLN A 111 -12.39 12.09 -17.34
N LEU A 112 -12.53 13.22 -16.66
CA LEU A 112 -12.04 14.52 -17.09
C LEU A 112 -11.12 15.09 -16.01
N ASP A 113 -10.04 15.74 -16.44
CA ASP A 113 -9.20 16.54 -15.55
C ASP A 113 -9.87 17.90 -15.23
N SER A 114 -9.20 18.71 -14.39
CA SER A 114 -9.68 20.04 -14.00
C SER A 114 -9.89 21.01 -15.18
N ASP A 115 -9.21 20.77 -16.30
CA ASP A 115 -9.27 21.60 -17.50
C ASP A 115 -10.27 21.09 -18.53
N GLY A 116 -10.98 19.99 -18.21
CA GLY A 116 -11.99 19.36 -19.07
C GLY A 116 -11.42 18.43 -20.14
N ASN A 117 -10.14 18.06 -20.08
CA ASN A 117 -9.55 17.09 -20.99
C ASN A 117 -9.83 15.66 -20.52
N ILE A 118 -9.88 14.72 -21.47
CA ILE A 118 -10.10 13.29 -21.17
C ILE A 118 -8.91 12.75 -20.39
N LEU A 119 -9.16 12.30 -19.17
CA LEU A 119 -8.20 11.59 -18.32
C LEU A 119 -8.19 10.10 -18.68
N LYS A 120 -7.01 9.56 -19.00
CA LYS A 120 -6.86 8.13 -19.28
C LYS A 120 -6.92 7.33 -17.97
N VAL A 121 -7.96 6.54 -17.78
CA VAL A 121 -8.11 5.62 -16.64
C VAL A 121 -8.01 4.18 -17.17
N PRO A 122 -7.17 3.32 -16.56
CA PRO A 122 -6.40 3.51 -15.35
C PRO A 122 -5.19 4.46 -15.49
N HIS A 123 -4.76 5.07 -14.35
CA HIS A 123 -3.46 5.72 -14.22
C HIS A 123 -2.36 4.65 -14.33
N ILE A 124 -1.69 4.60 -15.46
CA ILE A 124 -0.60 3.64 -15.75
C ILE A 124 0.64 4.41 -16.12
N GLY A 125 1.73 4.18 -15.40
CA GLY A 125 3.03 4.75 -15.72
C GLY A 125 3.80 5.29 -14.53
N TRP A 126 4.87 6.01 -14.85
CA TRP A 126 5.73 6.67 -13.88
C TRP A 126 5.18 8.03 -13.52
N ASN A 127 5.03 8.29 -12.23
CA ASN A 127 4.62 9.59 -11.74
C ASN A 127 5.39 9.98 -10.48
N SER A 128 5.47 11.28 -10.21
CA SER A 128 6.15 11.84 -9.05
C SER A 128 5.23 11.88 -7.84
N ILE A 129 5.81 11.86 -6.66
CA ILE A 129 5.10 12.06 -5.40
C ILE A 129 5.41 13.44 -4.83
N ASN A 130 4.41 14.10 -4.27
CA ASN A 130 4.52 15.38 -3.59
C ASN A 130 4.51 15.14 -2.08
N ARG A 131 5.64 15.31 -1.41
CA ARG A 131 5.73 15.15 0.04
C ARG A 131 4.96 16.22 0.78
N LEU A 132 4.14 15.83 1.73
CA LEU A 132 3.41 16.74 2.61
C LEU A 132 4.11 16.92 3.97
N ARG A 133 4.88 15.91 4.39
CA ARG A 133 5.59 15.92 5.67
C ARG A 133 6.81 15.02 5.67
N ASP A 134 7.70 15.27 6.61
CA ASP A 134 8.85 14.41 6.85
C ASP A 134 8.39 13.03 7.34
N SER A 135 8.97 12.00 6.76
CA SER A 135 8.73 10.61 7.14
C SER A 135 9.99 9.79 6.92
N LYS A 136 10.22 8.81 7.80
CA LYS A 136 11.29 7.83 7.60
C LYS A 136 11.15 7.02 6.31
N LEU A 137 9.94 6.91 5.76
CA LEU A 137 9.67 6.22 4.49
C LEU A 137 10.33 6.92 3.30
N LEU A 138 10.52 8.23 3.39
CA LEU A 138 11.04 9.07 2.34
C LEU A 138 12.24 9.85 2.88
N ASN A 139 13.45 9.46 2.52
CA ASN A 139 14.65 10.18 2.93
C ASN A 139 14.72 11.58 2.27
N LYS A 140 15.21 12.59 2.99
CA LYS A 140 15.35 13.98 2.48
C LYS A 140 16.19 14.11 1.19
N LYS A 141 17.05 13.13 0.91
CA LYS A 141 17.91 13.10 -0.28
C LYS A 141 17.22 12.61 -1.56
N MET A 142 15.96 12.19 -1.48
CA MET A 142 15.21 11.69 -2.64
C MET A 142 14.32 12.80 -3.20
N ALA A 143 14.92 13.87 -3.73
CA ALA A 143 14.20 14.80 -4.59
C ALA A 143 13.89 14.12 -5.94
N ASP A 144 12.74 14.43 -6.55
CA ASP A 144 12.30 13.91 -7.86
C ASP A 144 12.04 12.40 -7.90
N GLU A 145 11.53 11.82 -6.81
CA GLU A 145 11.16 10.42 -6.77
C GLU A 145 10.01 10.11 -7.72
N ARG A 146 10.24 9.13 -8.59
CA ARG A 146 9.21 8.62 -9.49
C ARG A 146 8.92 7.17 -9.18
N PHE A 147 7.63 6.86 -9.05
CA PHE A 147 7.16 5.49 -8.80
C PHE A 147 6.26 5.04 -9.92
N TYR A 148 6.14 3.73 -10.08
CA TYR A 148 5.25 3.12 -11.04
C TYR A 148 3.87 2.91 -10.45
N PHE A 149 2.86 3.47 -11.10
CA PHE A 149 1.44 3.36 -10.75
C PHE A 149 0.69 2.51 -11.77
N VAL A 150 -0.31 1.77 -11.31
CA VAL A 150 -1.30 1.09 -12.16
C VAL A 150 -2.59 0.90 -11.37
N HIS A 151 -3.52 1.88 -11.43
CA HIS A 151 -4.76 1.84 -10.68
C HIS A 151 -5.85 2.72 -11.30
N SER A 152 -7.12 2.34 -11.11
CA SER A 152 -8.31 3.08 -11.54
C SER A 152 -9.01 3.80 -10.40
N TYR A 153 -8.66 3.44 -9.17
CA TYR A 153 -9.21 3.99 -7.92
C TYR A 153 -8.06 4.45 -7.04
N TYR A 154 -8.30 5.45 -6.21
CA TYR A 154 -7.30 6.05 -5.34
C TYR A 154 -7.83 6.26 -3.92
N VAL A 155 -6.93 6.37 -2.98
CA VAL A 155 -7.22 6.58 -1.57
C VAL A 155 -7.45 8.06 -1.28
N ASP A 156 -8.50 8.35 -0.50
CA ASP A 156 -8.81 9.65 0.09
C ASP A 156 -9.02 9.49 1.60
N CYS A 157 -7.99 9.75 2.39
CA CYS A 157 -8.06 9.69 3.84
C CYS A 157 -8.91 10.82 4.40
N LEU A 158 -9.78 10.49 5.36
CA LEU A 158 -10.59 11.49 6.06
C LEU A 158 -9.70 12.45 6.86
N ASP A 159 -8.77 11.93 7.64
CA ASP A 159 -7.82 12.73 8.42
C ASP A 159 -6.49 12.86 7.68
N LYS A 160 -6.27 14.03 7.09
CA LYS A 160 -5.06 14.33 6.29
C LYS A 160 -3.76 14.32 7.09
N LYS A 161 -3.81 14.23 8.43
CA LYS A 161 -2.59 14.04 9.24
C LYS A 161 -1.90 12.69 8.97
N TYR A 162 -2.63 11.69 8.45
CA TYR A 162 -2.07 10.39 8.08
C TYR A 162 -1.47 10.37 6.68
N VAL A 163 -1.68 11.41 5.87
CA VAL A 163 -1.15 11.49 4.51
C VAL A 163 0.31 11.97 4.54
N ILE A 164 1.20 11.15 4.04
CA ILE A 164 2.65 11.45 3.96
C ILE A 164 3.00 12.10 2.64
N ALA A 165 2.40 11.61 1.55
CA ALA A 165 2.61 12.15 0.21
C ALA A 165 1.36 12.01 -0.64
N THR A 166 1.23 12.93 -1.60
CA THR A 166 0.18 12.92 -2.64
C THR A 166 0.81 12.79 -4.02
N THR A 167 -0.02 12.50 -5.01
CA THR A 167 0.35 12.48 -6.43
C THR A 167 -0.73 13.19 -7.22
N ASP A 168 -0.35 13.90 -8.29
CA ASP A 168 -1.29 14.58 -9.17
C ASP A 168 -1.52 13.73 -10.45
N TYR A 169 -2.78 13.42 -10.73
CA TYR A 169 -3.21 12.74 -11.95
C TYR A 169 -4.64 13.15 -12.30
N GLY A 170 -4.78 14.26 -13.01
CA GLY A 170 -6.08 14.92 -13.24
C GLY A 170 -6.67 15.51 -11.95
N GLU A 171 -6.51 14.82 -10.86
CA GLU A 171 -6.82 15.25 -9.51
C GLU A 171 -5.72 14.80 -8.54
N LYS A 172 -5.66 15.44 -7.38
CA LYS A 172 -4.69 15.10 -6.34
C LYS A 172 -5.23 13.99 -5.46
N PHE A 173 -4.44 12.91 -5.27
CA PHE A 173 -4.81 11.78 -4.42
C PHE A 173 -3.71 11.41 -3.42
N ASP A 174 -4.08 10.71 -2.36
CA ASP A 174 -3.18 10.29 -1.31
C ASP A 174 -2.37 9.07 -1.77
N SER A 175 -1.07 9.23 -2.03
CA SER A 175 -0.21 8.17 -2.58
C SER A 175 0.61 7.42 -1.53
N ILE A 176 0.83 8.02 -0.36
CA ILE A 176 1.43 7.38 0.83
C ILE A 176 0.64 7.79 2.07
N ILE A 177 0.18 6.83 2.83
CA ILE A 177 -0.50 7.03 4.10
C ILE A 177 0.17 6.25 5.22
N CYS A 178 0.15 6.81 6.45
CA CYS A 178 0.65 6.13 7.64
C CYS A 178 -0.13 6.56 8.88
N LYS A 179 -0.60 5.56 9.64
CA LYS A 179 -1.21 5.72 10.97
C LYS A 179 -0.49 4.78 11.92
N LYS A 180 0.39 5.34 12.78
CA LYS A 180 1.28 4.55 13.68
C LYS A 180 2.14 3.54 12.90
N ASN A 181 1.94 2.25 13.17
CA ASN A 181 2.62 1.11 12.56
C ASN A 181 2.00 0.65 11.22
N ILE A 182 0.88 1.23 10.80
CA ILE A 182 0.15 0.84 9.58
C ILE A 182 0.42 1.86 8.49
N CYS A 183 1.08 1.45 7.41
CA CYS A 183 1.38 2.27 6.25
C CYS A 183 0.80 1.65 4.98
N GLY A 184 0.53 2.50 3.99
CA GLY A 184 0.12 2.09 2.66
C GLY A 184 0.74 2.97 1.58
N VAL A 185 1.01 2.37 0.41
CA VAL A 185 1.48 3.06 -0.79
C VAL A 185 0.64 2.66 -2.00
N GLN A 186 0.22 3.64 -2.80
CA GLN A 186 -0.59 3.38 -3.99
C GLN A 186 0.23 2.87 -5.17
N PHE A 187 1.48 3.26 -5.25
CA PHE A 187 2.41 2.79 -6.28
C PHE A 187 2.94 1.38 -5.98
N HIS A 188 3.66 0.83 -6.94
CA HIS A 188 4.32 -0.47 -6.87
C HIS A 188 5.83 -0.30 -6.63
N PRO A 189 6.34 -0.34 -5.38
CA PRO A 189 7.78 -0.22 -5.13
C PRO A 189 8.57 -1.31 -5.87
N GLU A 190 8.02 -2.53 -5.96
CA GLU A 190 8.66 -3.68 -6.63
C GLU A 190 8.81 -3.51 -8.14
N LYS A 191 8.13 -2.50 -8.73
CA LYS A 191 8.24 -2.12 -10.14
C LYS A 191 8.95 -0.77 -10.33
N SER A 192 9.37 -0.12 -9.24
CA SER A 192 9.88 1.25 -9.25
C SER A 192 11.40 1.35 -9.24
N HIS A 193 12.10 0.31 -9.73
CA HIS A 193 13.56 0.28 -9.89
C HIS A 193 14.31 0.81 -8.65
N ILE A 194 15.22 1.76 -8.84
CA ILE A 194 16.04 2.33 -7.76
C ILE A 194 15.20 3.06 -6.68
N PHE A 195 14.09 3.69 -7.08
CA PHE A 195 13.22 4.40 -6.14
C PHE A 195 12.49 3.40 -5.22
N GLY A 196 12.04 2.27 -5.78
CA GLY A 196 11.44 1.20 -4.99
C GLY A 196 12.43 0.52 -4.05
N LEU A 197 13.69 0.33 -4.49
CA LEU A 197 14.75 -0.18 -3.63
C LEU A 197 14.98 0.75 -2.43
N LYS A 198 15.17 2.05 -2.68
CA LYS A 198 15.36 3.05 -1.64
C LYS A 198 14.17 3.18 -0.70
N PHE A 199 12.94 3.06 -1.24
CA PHE A 199 11.73 3.04 -0.40
C PHE A 199 11.80 1.90 0.62
N PHE A 200 12.13 0.68 0.21
CA PHE A 200 12.25 -0.44 1.13
C PHE A 200 13.45 -0.33 2.05
N GLU A 201 14.59 0.20 1.60
CA GLU A 201 15.73 0.53 2.47
C GLU A 201 15.31 1.45 3.62
N ASN A 202 14.56 2.52 3.31
CA ASN A 202 14.05 3.47 4.30
C ASN A 202 13.00 2.82 5.21
N TYR A 203 12.10 2.00 4.67
CA TYR A 203 11.04 1.36 5.44
C TYR A 203 11.58 0.36 6.48
N PHE A 204 12.69 -0.32 6.16
CA PHE A 204 13.30 -1.33 7.03
C PHE A 204 14.53 -0.84 7.82
N SER A 205 14.90 0.45 7.72
CA SER A 205 16.01 1.07 8.46
C SER A 205 15.75 1.25 9.96
#